data_f2477ac96c7346b9c78343b989ef8a7e
#
_entry.id   f2477ac96c7346b9c78343b989ef8a7e
#
_cell.length_a   1.000
_cell.length_b   1.000
_cell.length_c   1.000
_cell.angle_alpha   90.00
_cell.angle_beta   90.00
_cell.angle_gamma   90.00
#
_symmetry.space_group_name_H-M   'P 1'
#
loop_
_entity.id
_entity.type
_entity.pdbx_description
1 polymer ?
#
loop_
_entity_poly.entity_id
_entity_poly.type
_entity_poly.pdbx_seq_one_letter_code
_entity_poly.pdbx_strand_id
1 'polypeptide(L)'
;VLKDIVIRSKTLEGYDAPYVPGWDCHGLPIEHQVEKKIGKKRREITQSEFRDLCREYAKKQIAIQKDDFVRLGVFGDWDKSYASLDQNFEGDAINGFARIFHNGHVEKGFKPVHWCPECSSSLAEAEVEYIDKNSTAIDVKFKFDENSTEKLINKFKLDKKKNISLVIWTTTPWTIPGNQAVCFNADIDYQVIDSGEEYLLVAVELCEQCLDLSLIHI
;
A
#
# COMPACT_ATOMS: atom_id res chain seq x y z
N VAL A 1 -21.35 20.29 -6.80
CA VAL A 1 -22.71 20.60 -6.30
C VAL A 1 -22.63 21.34 -4.98
N LEU A 2 -22.07 20.77 -3.89
CA LEU A 2 -22.06 21.42 -2.56
C LEU A 2 -21.38 22.80 -2.56
N LYS A 3 -20.22 22.93 -3.18
CA LYS A 3 -19.54 24.24 -3.31
C LYS A 3 -20.40 25.28 -4.03
N ASP A 4 -21.06 24.90 -5.11
CA ASP A 4 -21.94 25.79 -5.87
C ASP A 4 -23.16 26.23 -5.03
N ILE A 5 -23.76 25.33 -4.27
CA ILE A 5 -24.84 25.66 -3.33
C ILE A 5 -24.38 26.68 -2.30
N VAL A 6 -23.20 26.48 -1.69
CA VAL A 6 -22.64 27.42 -0.70
C VAL A 6 -22.42 28.80 -1.31
N ILE A 7 -21.80 28.88 -2.49
CA ILE A 7 -21.55 30.15 -3.19
C ILE A 7 -22.84 30.86 -3.47
N ARG A 8 -23.87 30.19 -4.04
CA ARG A 8 -25.18 30.77 -4.36
C ARG A 8 -25.91 31.24 -3.11
N SER A 9 -25.94 30.41 -2.07
CA SER A 9 -26.57 30.76 -0.78
C SER A 9 -25.95 32.03 -0.20
N LYS A 10 -24.62 32.08 -0.12
CA LYS A 10 -23.93 33.25 0.43
C LYS A 10 -24.09 34.50 -0.42
N THR A 11 -24.09 34.37 -1.74
CA THR A 11 -24.38 35.49 -2.64
C THR A 11 -25.80 36.02 -2.44
N LEU A 12 -26.79 35.13 -2.30
CA LEU A 12 -28.19 35.52 -2.04
C LEU A 12 -28.36 36.18 -0.66
N GLU A 13 -27.54 35.80 0.34
CA GLU A 13 -27.50 36.44 1.65
C GLU A 13 -26.79 37.79 1.66
N GLY A 14 -26.25 38.26 0.50
CA GLY A 14 -25.58 39.54 0.36
C GLY A 14 -24.09 39.54 0.63
N TYR A 15 -23.46 38.37 0.78
CA TYR A 15 -22.00 38.25 0.93
C TYR A 15 -21.33 38.34 -0.44
N ASP A 16 -20.10 38.89 -0.45
CA ASP A 16 -19.17 38.73 -1.55
C ASP A 16 -18.54 37.31 -1.45
N ALA A 17 -19.01 36.41 -2.30
CA ALA A 17 -18.61 34.99 -2.28
C ALA A 17 -17.94 34.60 -3.61
N PRO A 18 -16.69 35.07 -3.87
CA PRO A 18 -15.96 34.74 -5.07
C PRO A 18 -15.59 33.25 -5.09
N TYR A 19 -15.71 32.63 -6.25
CA TYR A 19 -15.23 31.26 -6.47
C TYR A 19 -14.22 31.23 -7.60
N VAL A 20 -12.97 30.91 -7.25
CA VAL A 20 -11.89 30.69 -8.21
C VAL A 20 -11.72 29.18 -8.41
N PRO A 21 -12.06 28.64 -9.59
CA PRO A 21 -11.88 27.22 -9.88
C PRO A 21 -10.40 26.83 -9.86
N GLY A 22 -10.10 25.65 -9.29
CA GLY A 22 -8.76 25.06 -9.30
C GLY A 22 -8.80 23.65 -9.87
N TRP A 23 -7.76 23.30 -10.61
CA TRP A 23 -7.64 22.01 -11.29
C TRP A 23 -6.43 21.25 -10.74
N ASP A 24 -6.66 20.05 -10.20
CA ASP A 24 -5.62 19.11 -9.89
C ASP A 24 -5.25 18.32 -11.15
N CYS A 25 -3.98 18.41 -11.55
CA CYS A 25 -3.51 17.98 -12.87
C CYS A 25 -2.44 16.91 -12.83
N HIS A 26 -2.24 16.25 -11.69
CA HIS A 26 -1.21 15.25 -11.50
C HIS A 26 -1.79 13.93 -10.99
N GLY A 27 -0.94 12.90 -11.00
CA GLY A 27 -1.19 11.63 -10.36
C GLY A 27 -1.67 10.51 -11.27
N LEU A 28 -1.85 9.35 -10.65
CA LEU A 28 -2.14 8.08 -11.28
C LEU A 28 -3.36 8.09 -12.24
N PRO A 29 -4.47 8.77 -11.95
CA PRO A 29 -5.61 8.79 -12.88
C PRO A 29 -5.26 9.33 -14.27
N ILE A 30 -4.41 10.36 -14.34
CA ILE A 30 -3.96 10.95 -15.60
C ILE A 30 -2.97 10.03 -16.29
N GLU A 31 -1.95 9.57 -15.57
CA GLU A 31 -0.91 8.68 -16.07
C GLU A 31 -1.51 7.41 -16.66
N HIS A 32 -2.43 6.78 -15.94
CA HIS A 32 -3.10 5.55 -16.39
C HIS A 32 -3.90 5.73 -17.69
N GLN A 33 -4.58 6.86 -17.85
CA GLN A 33 -5.31 7.14 -19.10
C GLN A 33 -4.35 7.36 -20.28
N VAL A 34 -3.23 8.03 -20.04
CA VAL A 34 -2.19 8.22 -21.07
C VAL A 34 -1.55 6.88 -21.41
N GLU A 35 -1.19 6.07 -20.42
CA GLU A 35 -0.62 4.72 -20.65
C GLU A 35 -1.54 3.81 -21.43
N LYS A 36 -2.84 3.77 -21.11
CA LYS A 36 -3.83 3.04 -21.90
C LYS A 36 -3.85 3.46 -23.37
N LYS A 37 -3.70 4.76 -23.61
CA LYS A 37 -3.72 5.33 -24.97
C LYS A 37 -2.49 5.01 -25.77
N ILE A 38 -1.32 5.09 -25.16
CA ILE A 38 -0.03 4.85 -25.85
C ILE A 38 0.39 3.37 -25.88
N GLY A 39 -0.10 2.57 -24.92
CA GLY A 39 0.13 1.14 -24.85
C GLY A 39 1.63 0.78 -24.83
N LYS A 40 2.04 -0.12 -25.73
CA LYS A 40 3.44 -0.62 -25.79
C LYS A 40 4.49 0.47 -26.03
N LYS A 41 4.12 1.58 -26.66
CA LYS A 41 5.01 2.73 -26.90
C LYS A 41 5.51 3.37 -25.60
N ARG A 42 4.88 3.10 -24.44
CA ARG A 42 5.33 3.59 -23.12
C ARG A 42 6.81 3.24 -22.86
N ARG A 43 7.28 2.10 -23.36
CA ARG A 43 8.66 1.63 -23.16
C ARG A 43 9.68 2.30 -24.09
N GLU A 44 9.21 2.98 -25.13
CA GLU A 44 10.03 3.60 -26.18
C GLU A 44 10.23 5.10 -25.96
N ILE A 45 9.42 5.71 -25.10
CA ILE A 45 9.47 7.15 -24.80
C ILE A 45 10.16 7.43 -23.47
N THR A 46 10.79 8.59 -23.37
CA THR A 46 11.43 9.08 -22.16
C THR A 46 10.39 9.50 -21.11
N GLN A 47 10.82 9.66 -19.86
CA GLN A 47 9.95 10.17 -18.80
C GLN A 47 9.50 11.62 -19.06
N SER A 48 10.34 12.43 -19.73
CA SER A 48 9.97 13.80 -20.07
C SER A 48 8.84 13.81 -21.11
N GLU A 49 8.99 13.06 -22.19
CA GLU A 49 7.94 12.91 -23.21
C GLU A 49 6.64 12.38 -22.63
N PHE A 50 6.72 11.43 -21.70
CA PHE A 50 5.53 10.91 -21.01
C PHE A 50 4.84 11.99 -20.17
N ARG A 51 5.60 12.80 -19.42
CA ARG A 51 5.06 13.92 -18.66
C ARG A 51 4.40 14.97 -19.55
N ASP A 52 4.98 15.25 -20.72
CA ASP A 52 4.38 16.17 -21.68
C ASP A 52 3.03 15.65 -22.19
N LEU A 53 2.94 14.34 -22.51
CA LEU A 53 1.66 13.71 -22.87
C LEU A 53 0.61 13.79 -21.76
N CYS A 54 1.04 13.60 -20.50
CA CYS A 54 0.17 13.75 -19.34
C CYS A 54 -0.33 15.20 -19.19
N ARG A 55 0.57 16.17 -19.37
CA ARG A 55 0.24 17.61 -19.35
C ARG A 55 -0.76 18.01 -20.45
N GLU A 56 -0.54 17.51 -21.65
CA GLU A 56 -1.50 17.73 -22.77
C GLU A 56 -2.88 17.11 -22.48
N TYR A 57 -2.88 15.89 -21.94
CA TYR A 57 -4.11 15.22 -21.56
C TYR A 57 -4.86 16.02 -20.47
N ALA A 58 -4.16 16.46 -19.42
CA ALA A 58 -4.74 17.25 -18.35
C ALA A 58 -5.34 18.56 -18.87
N LYS A 59 -4.62 19.31 -19.71
CA LYS A 59 -5.13 20.55 -20.33
C LYS A 59 -6.41 20.32 -21.13
N LYS A 60 -6.47 19.20 -21.87
CA LYS A 60 -7.68 18.84 -22.62
C LYS A 60 -8.87 18.54 -21.68
N GLN A 61 -8.61 17.82 -20.58
CA GLN A 61 -9.66 17.53 -19.59
C GLN A 61 -10.14 18.78 -18.88
N ILE A 62 -9.26 19.73 -18.56
CA ILE A 62 -9.65 21.05 -18.01
C ILE A 62 -10.64 21.75 -18.91
N ALA A 63 -10.35 21.84 -20.22
CA ALA A 63 -11.23 22.49 -21.17
C ALA A 63 -12.63 21.83 -21.21
N ILE A 64 -12.68 20.51 -21.31
CA ILE A 64 -13.94 19.75 -21.34
C ILE A 64 -14.74 19.98 -20.05
N GLN A 65 -14.10 19.84 -18.89
CA GLN A 65 -14.77 20.01 -17.60
C GLN A 65 -15.22 21.46 -17.36
N LYS A 66 -14.41 22.45 -17.79
CA LYS A 66 -14.81 23.86 -17.74
C LYS A 66 -16.12 24.07 -18.51
N ASP A 67 -16.18 23.59 -19.73
CA ASP A 67 -17.39 23.74 -20.59
C ASP A 67 -18.60 23.06 -19.94
N ASP A 68 -18.44 21.89 -19.36
CA ASP A 68 -19.51 21.18 -18.66
C ASP A 68 -19.98 21.93 -17.42
N PHE A 69 -19.10 22.47 -16.60
CA PHE A 69 -19.48 23.24 -15.41
C PHE A 69 -20.18 24.57 -15.79
N VAL A 70 -19.68 25.25 -16.82
CA VAL A 70 -20.35 26.46 -17.35
C VAL A 70 -21.73 26.12 -17.86
N ARG A 71 -21.88 25.03 -18.63
CA ARG A 71 -23.17 24.52 -19.10
C ARG A 71 -24.13 24.19 -17.96
N LEU A 72 -23.67 23.67 -16.87
CA LEU A 72 -24.45 23.39 -15.66
C LEU A 72 -24.81 24.68 -14.88
N GLY A 73 -24.28 25.81 -15.30
CA GLY A 73 -24.54 27.10 -14.67
C GLY A 73 -23.82 27.32 -13.36
N VAL A 74 -22.68 26.65 -13.14
CA VAL A 74 -21.85 26.83 -11.92
C VAL A 74 -21.23 28.23 -11.95
N PHE A 75 -21.43 29.00 -10.88
CA PHE A 75 -20.84 30.32 -10.73
C PHE A 75 -19.34 30.19 -10.36
N GLY A 76 -18.52 30.94 -11.09
CA GLY A 76 -17.09 30.97 -10.84
C GLY A 76 -16.34 31.89 -11.77
N ASP A 77 -15.16 32.34 -11.36
CA ASP A 77 -14.24 33.11 -12.19
C ASP A 77 -13.43 32.17 -13.09
N TRP A 78 -14.06 31.67 -14.13
CA TRP A 78 -13.50 30.66 -15.02
C TRP A 78 -12.30 31.17 -15.83
N ASP A 79 -12.12 32.46 -15.96
CA ASP A 79 -11.02 33.07 -16.71
C ASP A 79 -9.79 33.30 -15.86
N LYS A 80 -9.94 33.27 -14.52
CA LYS A 80 -8.84 33.33 -13.54
C LYS A 80 -8.65 32.03 -12.79
N SER A 81 -9.09 30.91 -13.35
CA SER A 81 -8.83 29.59 -12.78
C SER A 81 -7.33 29.31 -12.71
N TYR A 82 -6.92 28.48 -11.74
CA TYR A 82 -5.54 28.00 -11.63
C TYR A 82 -5.46 26.50 -11.87
N ALA A 83 -4.27 26.03 -12.25
CA ALA A 83 -4.01 24.61 -12.43
C ALA A 83 -2.72 24.22 -11.72
N SER A 84 -2.71 23.07 -11.03
CA SER A 84 -1.52 22.58 -10.33
C SER A 84 -0.35 22.26 -11.28
N LEU A 85 -0.60 22.15 -12.60
CA LEU A 85 0.42 21.99 -13.64
C LEU A 85 1.06 23.32 -14.10
N ASP A 86 0.61 24.46 -13.59
CA ASP A 86 1.18 25.76 -13.96
C ASP A 86 2.57 25.91 -13.31
N GLN A 87 3.55 26.42 -14.05
CA GLN A 87 4.92 26.52 -13.60
C GLN A 87 5.07 27.34 -12.32
N ASN A 88 4.29 28.42 -12.17
CA ASN A 88 4.31 29.22 -10.95
C ASN A 88 3.78 28.42 -9.76
N PHE A 89 2.70 27.66 -9.95
CA PHE A 89 2.14 26.80 -8.90
C PHE A 89 3.12 25.72 -8.49
N GLU A 90 3.76 25.04 -9.45
CA GLU A 90 4.81 24.04 -9.19
C GLU A 90 6.00 24.68 -8.45
N GLY A 91 6.41 25.90 -8.85
CA GLY A 91 7.49 26.65 -8.20
C GLY A 91 7.16 27.02 -6.74
N ASP A 92 5.96 27.47 -6.47
CA ASP A 92 5.50 27.80 -5.12
C ASP A 92 5.42 26.55 -4.22
N ALA A 93 4.97 25.42 -4.76
CA ALA A 93 4.95 24.16 -4.05
C ALA A 93 6.37 23.69 -3.67
N ILE A 94 7.34 23.80 -4.60
CA ILE A 94 8.76 23.49 -4.33
C ILE A 94 9.34 24.44 -3.27
N ASN A 95 9.06 25.73 -3.35
CA ASN A 95 9.52 26.70 -2.35
C ASN A 95 8.93 26.41 -0.97
N GLY A 96 7.64 26.05 -0.90
CA GLY A 96 6.99 25.62 0.34
C GLY A 96 7.68 24.41 0.95
N PHE A 97 7.93 23.38 0.14
CA PHE A 97 8.64 22.18 0.56
C PHE A 97 10.07 22.48 1.04
N ALA A 98 10.81 23.33 0.31
CA ALA A 98 12.17 23.72 0.68
C ALA A 98 12.21 24.39 2.07
N ARG A 99 11.23 25.25 2.39
CA ARG A 99 11.12 25.86 3.72
C ARG A 99 10.88 24.84 4.82
N ILE A 100 10.01 23.85 4.59
CA ILE A 100 9.75 22.75 5.53
C ILE A 100 11.02 21.91 5.72
N PHE A 101 11.74 21.62 4.64
CA PHE A 101 13.01 20.90 4.69
C PHE A 101 14.07 21.65 5.50
N HIS A 102 14.25 22.95 5.26
CA HIS A 102 15.21 23.78 6.01
C HIS A 102 14.88 23.88 7.49
N ASN A 103 13.61 23.78 7.87
CA ASN A 103 13.18 23.76 9.26
C ASN A 103 13.37 22.38 9.94
N GLY A 104 13.95 21.40 9.26
CA GLY A 104 14.28 20.09 9.82
C GLY A 104 13.09 19.13 9.99
N HIS A 105 11.97 19.38 9.29
CA HIS A 105 10.76 18.53 9.38
C HIS A 105 10.72 17.42 8.33
N VAL A 106 11.76 17.29 7.50
CA VAL A 106 11.83 16.27 6.45
C VAL A 106 13.07 15.40 6.65
N GLU A 107 12.86 14.12 6.82
CA GLU A 107 13.93 13.12 6.96
C GLU A 107 13.77 12.03 5.91
N LYS A 108 14.90 11.49 5.45
CA LYS A 108 14.90 10.31 4.57
C LYS A 108 14.76 9.05 5.40
N GLY A 109 13.72 8.27 5.12
CA GLY A 109 13.45 7.04 5.83
C GLY A 109 12.85 5.96 4.91
N PHE A 110 12.61 4.77 5.50
CA PHE A 110 11.92 3.68 4.84
C PHE A 110 10.63 3.38 5.58
N LYS A 111 9.55 3.24 4.84
CA LYS A 111 8.24 2.85 5.36
C LYS A 111 7.60 1.83 4.40
N PRO A 112 7.02 0.74 4.92
CA PRO A 112 6.20 -0.14 4.09
C PRO A 112 5.03 0.65 3.47
N VAL A 113 4.82 0.46 2.17
CA VAL A 113 3.73 1.09 1.43
C VAL A 113 3.00 0.05 0.59
N HIS A 114 1.71 0.27 0.33
CA HIS A 114 0.97 -0.53 -0.63
C HIS A 114 1.54 -0.32 -2.03
N TRP A 115 1.69 -1.40 -2.77
CA TRP A 115 2.22 -1.39 -4.12
C TRP A 115 1.28 -2.12 -5.07
N CYS A 116 0.92 -1.48 -6.17
CA CYS A 116 0.18 -2.11 -7.25
C CYS A 116 1.14 -2.64 -8.31
N PRO A 117 1.25 -3.98 -8.49
CA PRO A 117 2.14 -4.55 -9.51
C PRO A 117 1.67 -4.30 -10.93
N GLU A 118 0.38 -4.10 -11.15
CA GLU A 118 -0.19 -3.78 -12.47
C GLU A 118 0.16 -2.35 -12.90
N CYS A 119 -0.04 -1.39 -12.00
CA CYS A 119 0.27 0.02 -12.26
C CYS A 119 1.76 0.32 -12.07
N SER A 120 2.54 -0.60 -11.48
CA SER A 120 3.95 -0.39 -11.10
C SER A 120 4.15 0.90 -10.28
N SER A 121 3.25 1.13 -9.34
CA SER A 121 3.21 2.34 -8.50
C SER A 121 2.85 2.04 -7.05
N SER A 122 3.34 2.88 -6.14
CA SER A 122 2.85 2.93 -4.78
C SER A 122 1.43 3.52 -4.74
N LEU A 123 0.64 3.07 -3.78
CA LEU A 123 -0.72 3.55 -3.54
C LEU A 123 -0.78 4.31 -2.21
N ALA A 124 -1.54 5.41 -2.20
CA ALA A 124 -1.98 6.01 -0.97
C ALA A 124 -3.03 5.11 -0.29
N GLU A 125 -3.16 5.21 1.03
CA GLU A 125 -4.13 4.40 1.77
C GLU A 125 -5.57 4.57 1.29
N ALA A 126 -5.94 5.79 0.87
CA ALA A 126 -7.24 6.09 0.30
C ALA A 126 -7.51 5.47 -1.10
N GLU A 127 -6.48 4.98 -1.77
CA GLU A 127 -6.57 4.33 -3.08
C GLU A 127 -6.64 2.80 -2.97
N VAL A 128 -6.51 2.26 -1.74
CA VAL A 128 -6.56 0.82 -1.48
C VAL A 128 -8.00 0.37 -1.32
N GLU A 129 -8.42 -0.57 -2.15
CA GLU A 129 -9.70 -1.23 -2.05
C GLU A 129 -9.52 -2.65 -1.48
N TYR A 130 -10.38 -3.01 -0.53
CA TYR A 130 -10.38 -4.33 0.10
C TYR A 130 -11.49 -5.17 -0.50
N ILE A 131 -11.13 -6.40 -0.88
CA ILE A 131 -12.07 -7.41 -1.38
C ILE A 131 -11.89 -8.70 -0.61
N ASP A 132 -12.96 -9.44 -0.41
CA ASP A 132 -12.90 -10.78 0.16
C ASP A 132 -12.20 -11.73 -0.82
N LYS A 133 -11.16 -12.40 -0.32
CA LYS A 133 -10.36 -13.33 -1.12
C LYS A 133 -10.06 -14.61 -0.33
N ASN A 134 -10.25 -15.74 -0.96
CA ASN A 134 -9.76 -17.01 -0.42
C ASN A 134 -8.26 -17.13 -0.66
N SER A 135 -7.49 -17.24 0.43
CA SER A 135 -6.04 -17.45 0.39
C SER A 135 -5.70 -18.84 0.91
N THR A 136 -4.69 -19.45 0.30
CA THR A 136 -4.15 -20.72 0.79
C THR A 136 -3.39 -20.46 2.10
N ALA A 137 -3.84 -21.11 3.17
CA ALA A 137 -3.10 -21.16 4.42
C ALA A 137 -2.26 -22.43 4.46
N ILE A 138 -1.05 -22.33 4.96
CA ILE A 138 -0.16 -23.48 5.15
C ILE A 138 0.49 -23.46 6.54
N ASP A 139 0.74 -24.64 7.05
CA ASP A 139 1.59 -24.86 8.22
C ASP A 139 2.95 -25.37 7.75
N VAL A 140 4.01 -24.79 8.31
CA VAL A 140 5.38 -25.07 7.90
C VAL A 140 6.21 -25.44 9.12
N LYS A 141 7.00 -26.51 8.98
CA LYS A 141 7.94 -26.95 10.01
C LYS A 141 9.33 -26.40 9.73
N PHE A 142 9.89 -25.66 10.69
CA PHE A 142 11.29 -25.25 10.68
C PHE A 142 12.08 -26.09 11.68
N LYS A 143 13.06 -26.84 11.18
CA LYS A 143 13.95 -27.63 12.04
C LYS A 143 14.89 -26.70 12.81
N PHE A 144 15.08 -27.01 14.09
CA PHE A 144 16.15 -26.40 14.88
C PHE A 144 17.50 -26.93 14.45
N ASP A 145 18.53 -26.12 14.59
CA ASP A 145 19.90 -26.57 14.46
C ASP A 145 20.27 -27.59 15.57
N GLU A 146 21.37 -28.31 15.37
CA GLU A 146 21.79 -29.39 16.30
C GLU A 146 22.00 -28.89 17.74
N ASN A 147 22.62 -27.72 17.92
CA ASN A 147 22.90 -27.14 19.23
C ASN A 147 21.60 -26.74 19.96
N SER A 148 20.68 -26.09 19.25
CA SER A 148 19.35 -25.71 19.79
C SER A 148 18.51 -26.95 20.10
N THR A 149 18.53 -27.93 19.21
CA THR A 149 17.86 -29.22 19.41
C THR A 149 18.37 -29.92 20.69
N GLU A 150 19.67 -30.00 20.91
CA GLU A 150 20.23 -30.60 22.12
C GLU A 150 19.82 -29.87 23.39
N LYS A 151 19.85 -28.56 23.38
CA LYS A 151 19.39 -27.72 24.51
C LYS A 151 17.90 -27.97 24.85
N LEU A 152 17.05 -28.05 23.85
CA LEU A 152 15.61 -28.28 24.02
C LEU A 152 15.33 -29.71 24.51
N ILE A 153 16.01 -30.71 23.94
CA ILE A 153 15.93 -32.12 24.38
C ILE A 153 16.30 -32.25 25.85
N ASN A 154 17.40 -31.63 26.25
CA ASN A 154 17.85 -31.69 27.65
C ASN A 154 16.88 -30.93 28.58
N LYS A 155 16.37 -29.77 28.17
CA LYS A 155 15.43 -28.97 28.94
C LYS A 155 14.09 -29.70 29.18
N PHE A 156 13.55 -30.35 28.14
CA PHE A 156 12.29 -31.05 28.20
C PHE A 156 12.41 -32.55 28.52
N LYS A 157 13.62 -33.06 28.70
CA LYS A 157 13.93 -34.48 28.99
C LYS A 157 13.36 -35.44 27.93
N LEU A 158 13.55 -35.11 26.66
CA LEU A 158 13.04 -35.83 25.51
C LEU A 158 14.04 -36.92 25.04
N ASP A 159 13.55 -37.82 24.14
CA ASP A 159 14.43 -38.81 23.51
C ASP A 159 15.39 -38.12 22.51
N LYS A 160 16.70 -38.39 22.68
CA LYS A 160 17.74 -37.80 21.85
C LYS A 160 17.76 -38.27 20.38
N LYS A 161 16.94 -39.24 20.03
CA LYS A 161 16.88 -39.81 18.66
C LYS A 161 16.02 -39.05 17.70
N LYS A 162 15.18 -38.11 18.20
CA LYS A 162 14.23 -37.35 17.37
C LYS A 162 14.67 -35.92 17.20
N ASN A 163 14.38 -35.35 16.03
CA ASN A 163 14.56 -33.92 15.77
C ASN A 163 13.44 -33.11 16.44
N ILE A 164 13.68 -31.83 16.61
CA ILE A 164 12.65 -30.87 17.03
C ILE A 164 12.44 -29.89 15.90
N SER A 165 11.17 -29.63 15.58
CA SER A 165 10.77 -28.63 14.61
C SER A 165 9.79 -27.63 15.26
N LEU A 166 9.86 -26.37 14.86
CA LEU A 166 8.89 -25.35 15.21
C LEU A 166 7.82 -25.30 14.12
N VAL A 167 6.56 -25.30 14.50
CA VAL A 167 5.44 -25.15 13.56
C VAL A 167 5.04 -23.68 13.51
N ILE A 168 4.96 -23.14 12.31
CA ILE A 168 4.39 -21.81 12.03
C ILE A 168 3.25 -21.91 11.04
N TRP A 169 2.35 -20.96 11.08
CA TRP A 169 1.24 -20.84 10.16
C TRP A 169 1.35 -19.56 9.34
N THR A 170 0.98 -19.60 8.05
CA THR A 170 0.95 -18.42 7.19
C THR A 170 -0.09 -18.51 6.09
N THR A 171 -0.66 -17.37 5.73
CA THR A 171 -1.48 -17.17 4.52
C THR A 171 -0.68 -16.58 3.35
N THR A 172 0.63 -16.36 3.55
CA THR A 172 1.53 -15.77 2.54
C THR A 172 2.72 -16.70 2.26
N PRO A 173 2.48 -17.91 1.71
CA PRO A 173 3.52 -18.93 1.55
C PRO A 173 4.69 -18.49 0.65
N TRP A 174 4.50 -17.55 -0.23
CA TRP A 174 5.57 -16.98 -1.08
C TRP A 174 6.63 -16.19 -0.31
N THR A 175 6.40 -15.87 0.97
CA THR A 175 7.40 -15.21 1.81
C THR A 175 8.41 -16.19 2.45
N ILE A 176 8.09 -17.47 2.50
CA ILE A 176 8.92 -18.50 3.13
C ILE A 176 10.36 -18.56 2.58
N PRO A 177 10.60 -18.45 1.25
CA PRO A 177 11.99 -18.47 0.74
C PRO A 177 12.87 -17.32 1.27
N GLY A 178 12.28 -16.22 1.72
CA GLY A 178 12.99 -15.07 2.30
C GLY A 178 13.05 -15.10 3.84
N ASN A 179 12.53 -16.14 4.49
CA ASN A 179 12.50 -16.23 5.95
C ASN A 179 13.91 -16.39 6.54
N GLN A 180 14.27 -15.57 7.52
CA GLN A 180 15.59 -15.59 8.17
C GLN A 180 15.52 -15.89 9.66
N ALA A 181 14.37 -15.69 10.29
CA ALA A 181 14.22 -15.87 11.73
C ALA A 181 12.77 -16.17 12.10
N VAL A 182 12.58 -16.72 13.30
CA VAL A 182 11.27 -16.90 13.92
C VAL A 182 11.27 -16.17 15.26
N CYS A 183 10.19 -15.44 15.52
CA CYS A 183 10.00 -14.74 16.79
C CYS A 183 9.03 -15.52 17.68
N PHE A 184 9.33 -15.56 18.97
CA PHE A 184 8.45 -16.09 20.00
C PHE A 184 7.80 -14.95 20.77
N ASN A 185 6.54 -15.14 21.15
CA ASN A 185 5.90 -14.25 22.09
C ASN A 185 6.16 -14.74 23.53
N ALA A 186 6.72 -13.87 24.37
CA ALA A 186 7.08 -14.21 25.76
C ALA A 186 5.86 -14.45 26.66
N ASP A 187 4.70 -13.95 26.29
CA ASP A 187 3.46 -14.05 27.04
C ASP A 187 2.61 -15.29 26.68
N ILE A 188 3.12 -16.13 25.78
CA ILE A 188 2.45 -17.37 25.32
C ILE A 188 3.22 -18.58 25.82
N ASP A 189 2.51 -19.56 26.32
CA ASP A 189 3.08 -20.84 26.70
C ASP A 189 3.25 -21.74 25.47
N TYR A 190 4.42 -22.39 25.40
CA TYR A 190 4.75 -23.33 24.34
C TYR A 190 4.97 -24.73 24.91
N GLN A 191 4.54 -25.73 24.17
CA GLN A 191 4.74 -27.13 24.52
C GLN A 191 5.34 -27.93 23.37
N VAL A 192 5.94 -29.09 23.74
CA VAL A 192 6.47 -30.02 22.77
C VAL A 192 5.55 -31.22 22.66
N ILE A 193 5.15 -31.52 21.41
CA ILE A 193 4.29 -32.66 21.06
C ILE A 193 5.16 -33.71 20.40
N ASP A 194 4.97 -34.98 20.73
CA ASP A 194 5.56 -36.13 20.02
C ASP A 194 4.66 -36.57 18.87
N SER A 195 5.07 -36.29 17.63
CA SER A 195 4.36 -36.70 16.42
C SER A 195 4.67 -38.15 15.98
N GLY A 196 5.46 -38.89 16.74
CA GLY A 196 5.96 -40.23 16.38
C GLY A 196 7.32 -40.18 15.68
N GLU A 197 7.48 -39.41 14.65
CA GLU A 197 8.74 -39.25 13.88
C GLU A 197 9.66 -38.15 14.43
N GLU A 198 9.09 -37.06 14.90
CA GLU A 198 9.81 -35.89 15.42
C GLU A 198 9.01 -35.22 16.54
N TYR A 199 9.66 -34.30 17.24
CA TYR A 199 8.99 -33.41 18.18
C TYR A 199 8.60 -32.10 17.52
N LEU A 200 7.40 -31.61 17.82
CA LEU A 200 6.88 -30.35 17.34
C LEU A 200 6.74 -29.36 18.49
N LEU A 201 7.38 -28.20 18.38
CA LEU A 201 7.21 -27.09 19.31
C LEU A 201 6.08 -26.21 18.79
N VAL A 202 5.03 -26.05 19.60
CA VAL A 202 3.82 -25.33 19.26
C VAL A 202 3.32 -24.50 20.45
N ALA A 203 2.54 -23.45 20.18
CA ALA A 203 1.81 -22.76 21.23
C ALA A 203 0.76 -23.70 21.84
N VAL A 204 0.58 -23.67 23.16
CA VAL A 204 -0.36 -24.56 23.87
C VAL A 204 -1.78 -24.45 23.31
N GLU A 205 -2.23 -23.23 23.03
CA GLU A 205 -3.58 -22.95 22.52
C GLU A 205 -3.81 -23.51 21.10
N LEU A 206 -2.73 -23.75 20.32
CA LEU A 206 -2.82 -24.26 18.96
C LEU A 206 -2.52 -25.78 18.85
N CYS A 207 -2.35 -26.44 19.99
CA CYS A 207 -1.95 -27.85 20.06
C CYS A 207 -2.92 -28.77 19.33
N GLU A 208 -4.22 -28.66 19.58
CA GLU A 208 -5.24 -29.50 18.95
C GLU A 208 -5.25 -29.34 17.43
N GLN A 209 -5.18 -28.10 16.96
CA GLN A 209 -5.12 -27.80 15.54
C GLN A 209 -3.88 -28.39 14.88
N CYS A 210 -2.72 -28.29 15.53
CA CYS A 210 -1.46 -28.86 15.03
C CYS A 210 -1.47 -30.41 15.01
N LEU A 211 -2.16 -31.05 15.94
CA LEU A 211 -2.30 -32.52 15.97
C LEU A 211 -3.16 -33.02 14.80
N ASP A 212 -4.22 -32.33 14.45
CA ASP A 212 -5.04 -32.64 13.29
C ASP A 212 -4.23 -32.53 11.98
N LEU A 213 -3.32 -31.56 11.89
CA LEU A 213 -2.43 -31.36 10.75
C LEU A 213 -1.32 -32.43 10.67
N SER A 214 -0.90 -33.01 11.79
CA SER A 214 0.14 -34.06 11.79
C SER A 214 -0.31 -35.37 11.11
N LEU A 215 -1.60 -35.50 10.84
CA LEU A 215 -2.19 -36.61 10.06
C LEU A 215 -2.15 -36.36 8.53
N ILE A 216 -1.80 -35.15 8.10
CA ILE A 216 -1.63 -34.79 6.70
C ILE A 216 -0.14 -34.71 6.40
N HIS A 217 0.44 -35.82 5.93
CA HIS A 217 1.78 -35.81 5.36
C HIS A 217 1.80 -34.96 4.08
N ILE A 218 2.46 -33.81 4.15
CA ILE A 218 2.94 -33.11 2.97
C ILE A 218 4.41 -33.44 2.77
#